data_b2ec1f91cdfbfe138b54944f6c68a7d4
#
_entry.id   b2ec1f91cdfbfe138b54944f6c68a7d4
#
_cell.length_a   1.000
_cell.length_b   1.000
_cell.length_c   1.000
_cell.angle_alpha   90.00
_cell.angle_beta   90.00
_cell.angle_gamma   90.00
#
_symmetry.space_group_name_H-M   'P 1'
#
loop_
_entity.id
_entity.type
_entity.pdbx_description
1 polymer ?
#
loop_
_entity_poly.entity_id
_entity_poly.type
_entity_poly.pdbx_seq_one_letter_code
_entity_poly.pdbx_strand_id
1 'polypeptide(L)'
;MNEALESAWKDLIKTEFNVQTREENIQLISFVDGTDTVIVCSFMVQMPQQDPVSFDIVYPLQTLKPISSQLRSRVQNEFAHDDRTWKERLQNAVLSIPLTLSAELGKPKTSLG
;
A
#
# COMPACT_ATOMS: atom_id res chain seq x y z
N MET A 1 5.34 -1.03 -19.59
CA MET A 1 4.92 -1.69 -18.33
C MET A 1 6.06 -2.44 -17.65
N ASN A 2 6.88 -3.17 -18.38
CA ASN A 2 7.98 -3.93 -17.78
C ASN A 2 8.94 -3.03 -16.99
N GLU A 3 9.35 -1.90 -17.56
CA GLU A 3 10.22 -0.95 -16.88
C GLU A 3 9.61 -0.39 -15.59
N ALA A 4 8.31 -0.15 -15.57
CA ALA A 4 7.61 0.32 -14.40
C ALA A 4 7.60 -0.75 -13.28
N LEU A 5 7.38 -2.02 -13.63
CA LEU A 5 7.43 -3.14 -12.70
C LEU A 5 8.85 -3.35 -12.17
N GLU A 6 9.85 -3.32 -13.03
CA GLU A 6 11.24 -3.44 -12.64
C GLU A 6 11.66 -2.32 -11.69
N SER A 7 11.24 -1.10 -11.96
CA SER A 7 11.49 0.04 -11.10
C SER A 7 10.79 -0.09 -9.75
N ALA A 8 9.58 -0.62 -9.72
CA ALA A 8 8.84 -0.82 -8.48
C ALA A 8 9.48 -1.88 -7.58
N TRP A 9 10.07 -2.92 -8.18
CA TRP A 9 10.67 -4.02 -7.44
C TRP A 9 12.15 -3.85 -7.12
N LYS A 10 12.83 -2.89 -7.75
CA LYS A 10 14.29 -2.75 -7.66
C LYS A 10 14.83 -2.61 -6.24
N ASP A 11 14.06 -2.03 -5.34
CA ASP A 11 14.48 -1.81 -3.96
C ASP A 11 14.42 -3.09 -3.11
N LEU A 12 13.67 -4.09 -3.57
CA LEU A 12 13.54 -5.36 -2.89
C LEU A 12 14.42 -6.41 -3.54
N ILE A 13 14.36 -6.51 -4.83
CA ILE A 13 15.09 -7.51 -5.59
C ILE A 13 15.29 -7.01 -7.01
N LYS A 14 16.48 -7.25 -7.54
CA LYS A 14 16.75 -6.97 -8.93
C LYS A 14 16.15 -8.10 -9.76
N THR A 15 15.19 -7.77 -10.58
CA THR A 15 14.49 -8.74 -11.42
C THR A 15 14.21 -8.16 -12.79
N GLU A 16 14.01 -9.02 -13.75
CA GLU A 16 13.65 -8.65 -15.09
C GLU A 16 12.26 -9.20 -15.40
N PHE A 17 11.45 -8.42 -16.08
CA PHE A 17 10.12 -8.81 -16.47
C PHE A 17 10.05 -8.97 -17.98
N ASN A 18 9.78 -10.18 -18.43
CA ASN A 18 9.67 -10.48 -19.85
C ASN A 18 8.28 -11.00 -20.16
N VAL A 19 7.67 -10.47 -21.22
CA VAL A 19 6.37 -10.95 -21.67
C VAL A 19 6.55 -12.31 -22.31
N GLN A 20 5.98 -13.32 -21.69
CA GLN A 20 6.01 -14.69 -22.21
C GLN A 20 4.93 -14.87 -23.27
N THR A 21 3.76 -14.38 -22.97
CA THR A 21 2.59 -14.63 -23.80
C THR A 21 1.61 -13.48 -23.63
N ARG A 22 0.84 -13.23 -24.64
CA ARG A 22 -0.30 -12.33 -24.59
C ARG A 22 -1.54 -13.10 -25.03
N GLU A 23 -2.57 -13.08 -24.21
CA GLU A 23 -3.79 -13.81 -24.47
C GLU A 23 -5.00 -12.90 -24.26
N GLU A 24 -5.90 -12.88 -25.20
CA GLU A 24 -7.12 -12.08 -25.12
C GLU A 24 -8.26 -12.86 -24.48
N ASN A 25 -8.22 -14.17 -24.55
CA ASN A 25 -9.24 -15.01 -23.95
C ASN A 25 -8.80 -15.49 -22.57
N ILE A 26 -9.46 -14.97 -21.55
CA ILE A 26 -9.15 -15.28 -20.15
C ILE A 26 -9.23 -16.79 -19.87
N GLN A 27 -10.10 -17.51 -20.55
CA GLN A 27 -10.25 -18.95 -20.33
C GLN A 27 -9.04 -19.77 -20.79
N LEU A 28 -8.19 -19.20 -21.65
CA LEU A 28 -7.00 -19.87 -22.12
C LEU A 28 -5.75 -19.53 -21.31
N ILE A 29 -5.88 -18.62 -20.34
CA ILE A 29 -4.77 -18.28 -19.48
C ILE A 29 -4.59 -19.38 -18.45
N SER A 30 -3.42 -20.00 -18.45
CA SER A 30 -3.12 -21.10 -17.54
C SER A 30 -1.73 -20.92 -16.95
N PHE A 31 -1.57 -19.93 -16.09
CA PHE A 31 -0.30 -19.72 -15.38
C PHE A 31 -0.35 -20.18 -13.92
N VAL A 32 -1.52 -20.49 -13.42
CA VAL A 32 -1.74 -21.02 -12.08
C VAL A 32 -2.84 -22.08 -12.12
N ASP A 33 -2.79 -23.03 -11.22
CA ASP A 33 -3.86 -24.01 -11.07
C ASP A 33 -5.03 -23.40 -10.29
N GLY A 34 -6.23 -23.94 -10.47
CA GLY A 34 -7.42 -23.43 -9.79
C GLY A 34 -7.38 -23.53 -8.26
N THR A 35 -6.42 -24.29 -7.72
CA THR A 35 -6.23 -24.43 -6.29
C THR A 35 -5.09 -23.54 -5.75
N ASP A 36 -4.38 -22.86 -6.62
CA ASP A 36 -3.28 -22.01 -6.20
C ASP A 36 -3.76 -20.70 -5.60
N THR A 37 -3.06 -20.25 -4.59
CA THR A 37 -3.30 -18.95 -3.98
C THR A 37 -2.57 -17.88 -4.79
N VAL A 38 -3.27 -16.80 -5.09
CA VAL A 38 -2.70 -15.66 -5.81
C VAL A 38 -2.92 -14.37 -5.02
N ILE A 39 -2.06 -13.40 -5.28
CA ILE A 39 -2.22 -12.05 -4.76
C ILE A 39 -2.64 -11.18 -5.93
N VAL A 40 -3.76 -10.49 -5.78
CA VAL A 40 -4.30 -9.60 -6.81
C VAL A 40 -4.11 -8.16 -6.34
N CYS A 41 -3.40 -7.39 -7.14
CA CYS A 41 -3.24 -5.97 -6.92
C CYS A 41 -4.10 -5.22 -7.94
N SER A 42 -5.14 -4.57 -7.48
CA SER A 42 -6.07 -3.84 -8.33
C SER A 42 -5.71 -2.36 -8.38
N PHE A 43 -5.66 -1.82 -9.57
CA PHE A 43 -5.32 -0.44 -9.82
C PHE A 43 -6.41 0.25 -10.61
N MET A 44 -6.66 1.50 -10.29
CA MET A 44 -7.55 2.34 -11.06
C MET A 44 -6.78 3.53 -11.61
N VAL A 45 -6.87 3.74 -12.90
CA VAL A 45 -6.23 4.87 -13.57
C VAL A 45 -7.30 5.84 -14.03
N GLN A 46 -7.19 7.07 -13.57
CA GLN A 46 -8.08 8.14 -13.96
C GLN A 46 -7.31 9.12 -14.85
N MET A 47 -7.72 9.22 -16.09
CA MET A 47 -7.17 10.22 -17.01
C MET A 47 -8.12 11.41 -17.13
N PRO A 48 -7.60 12.60 -17.37
CA PRO A 48 -8.47 13.77 -17.57
C PRO A 48 -9.43 13.57 -18.73
N GLN A 49 -10.71 13.85 -18.50
CA GLN A 49 -11.76 13.78 -19.52
C GLN A 49 -12.03 12.38 -20.07
N GLN A 50 -11.63 11.35 -19.36
CA GLN A 50 -11.91 9.96 -19.74
C GLN A 50 -12.48 9.21 -18.54
N ASP A 51 -13.19 8.13 -18.83
CA ASP A 51 -13.71 7.27 -17.78
C ASP A 51 -12.55 6.52 -17.10
N PRO A 52 -12.65 6.25 -15.79
CA PRO A 52 -11.62 5.52 -15.09
C PRO A 52 -11.50 4.09 -15.63
N VAL A 53 -10.27 3.62 -15.75
CA VAL A 53 -9.97 2.27 -16.20
C VAL A 53 -9.31 1.50 -15.07
N SER A 54 -9.76 0.30 -14.82
CA SER A 54 -9.16 -0.56 -13.83
C SER A 54 -8.40 -1.69 -14.48
N PHE A 55 -7.32 -2.13 -13.84
CA PHE A 55 -6.57 -3.32 -14.22
C PHE A 55 -6.00 -4.01 -12.99
N ASP A 56 -5.75 -5.29 -13.12
CA ASP A 56 -5.23 -6.10 -12.03
C ASP A 56 -3.87 -6.68 -12.39
N ILE A 57 -2.98 -6.72 -11.43
CA ILE A 57 -1.74 -7.48 -11.52
C ILE A 57 -1.89 -8.66 -10.57
N VAL A 58 -1.71 -9.86 -11.09
CA VAL A 58 -1.87 -11.08 -10.34
C VAL A 58 -0.52 -11.77 -10.15
N TYR A 59 -0.15 -12.00 -8.90
CA TYR A 59 1.08 -12.70 -8.55
C TYR A 59 0.75 -14.04 -7.93
N PRO A 60 1.26 -15.16 -8.46
CA PRO A 60 1.16 -16.42 -7.75
C PRO A 60 1.92 -16.34 -6.42
N LEU A 61 1.31 -16.81 -5.35
CA LEU A 61 1.94 -16.75 -4.02
C LEU A 61 3.28 -17.47 -3.99
N GLN A 62 3.40 -18.56 -4.72
CA GLN A 62 4.65 -19.32 -4.79
C GLN A 62 5.82 -18.49 -5.35
N THR A 63 5.54 -17.57 -6.26
CA THR A 63 6.55 -16.69 -6.82
C THR A 63 7.10 -15.71 -5.77
N LEU A 64 6.28 -15.33 -4.81
CA LEU A 64 6.64 -14.38 -3.77
C LEU A 64 7.21 -15.03 -2.50
N LYS A 65 7.03 -16.32 -2.32
CA LYS A 65 7.55 -17.04 -1.15
C LYS A 65 9.05 -16.83 -0.89
N PRO A 66 9.92 -16.93 -1.90
CA PRO A 66 11.35 -16.76 -1.67
C PRO A 66 11.76 -15.41 -1.09
N ILE A 67 10.95 -14.36 -1.36
CA ILE A 67 11.24 -13.02 -0.90
C ILE A 67 10.29 -12.56 0.21
N SER A 68 9.52 -13.47 0.78
CA SER A 68 8.50 -13.13 1.77
C SER A 68 9.06 -12.45 3.01
N SER A 69 10.23 -12.84 3.47
CA SER A 69 10.89 -12.21 4.61
C SER A 69 11.29 -10.76 4.31
N GLN A 70 11.78 -10.50 3.11
CA GLN A 70 12.17 -9.16 2.68
C GLN A 70 10.95 -8.26 2.54
N LEU A 71 9.84 -8.79 1.98
CA LEU A 71 8.60 -8.07 1.89
C LEU A 71 8.06 -7.67 3.26
N ARG A 72 8.09 -8.60 4.21
CA ARG A 72 7.60 -8.33 5.58
C ARG A 72 8.42 -7.27 6.29
N SER A 73 9.74 -7.38 6.22
CA SER A 73 10.62 -6.42 6.91
C SER A 73 10.46 -5.01 6.32
N ARG A 74 10.31 -4.91 5.02
CA ARG A 74 10.12 -3.62 4.37
C ARG A 74 8.78 -3.00 4.73
N VAL A 75 7.70 -3.77 4.67
CA VAL A 75 6.38 -3.30 5.04
C VAL A 75 6.37 -2.81 6.49
N GLN A 76 6.97 -3.54 7.41
CA GLN A 76 7.06 -3.10 8.80
C GLN A 76 7.85 -1.80 8.95
N ASN A 77 8.95 -1.66 8.23
CA ASN A 77 9.75 -0.44 8.26
C ASN A 77 9.02 0.76 7.68
N GLU A 78 8.30 0.57 6.59
CA GLU A 78 7.49 1.63 5.99
C GLU A 78 6.35 2.06 6.90
N PHE A 79 5.65 1.14 7.51
CA PHE A 79 4.60 1.46 8.46
C PHE A 79 5.14 2.20 9.68
N ALA A 80 6.28 1.78 10.22
CA ALA A 80 6.90 2.45 11.34
C ALA A 80 7.33 3.87 10.97
N HIS A 81 7.86 4.07 9.76
CA HIS A 81 8.26 5.37 9.26
C HIS A 81 7.05 6.28 9.02
N ASP A 82 6.01 5.76 8.38
CA ASP A 82 4.79 6.52 8.13
C ASP A 82 4.11 6.93 9.43
N ASP A 83 4.03 6.04 10.40
CA ASP A 83 3.44 6.32 11.69
C ASP A 83 4.22 7.44 12.42
N ARG A 84 5.54 7.41 12.37
CA ARG A 84 6.38 8.46 12.95
C ARG A 84 6.17 9.81 12.25
N THR A 85 6.21 9.79 10.92
CA THR A 85 6.02 11.02 10.12
C THR A 85 4.64 11.62 10.34
N TRP A 86 3.61 10.76 10.44
CA TRP A 86 2.25 11.21 10.71
C TRP A 86 2.13 11.84 12.11
N LYS A 87 2.75 11.24 13.11
CA LYS A 87 2.78 11.80 14.47
C LYS A 87 3.47 13.16 14.52
N GLU A 88 4.60 13.29 13.84
CA GLU A 88 5.32 14.57 13.76
C GLU A 88 4.48 15.64 13.07
N ARG A 89 3.82 15.31 11.97
CA ARG A 89 2.93 16.23 11.26
C ARG A 89 1.76 16.66 12.13
N LEU A 90 1.16 15.71 12.84
CA LEU A 90 0.05 16.00 13.73
C LEU A 90 0.49 16.89 14.88
N GLN A 91 1.63 16.62 15.50
CA GLN A 91 2.18 17.44 16.55
C GLN A 91 2.40 18.87 16.09
N ASN A 92 3.02 19.06 14.93
CA ASN A 92 3.27 20.40 14.40
C ASN A 92 1.97 21.13 14.05
N ALA A 93 0.98 20.42 13.52
CA ALA A 93 -0.32 20.99 13.23
C ALA A 93 -1.04 21.45 14.51
N VAL A 94 -1.00 20.64 15.57
CA VAL A 94 -1.61 20.98 16.84
C VAL A 94 -0.92 22.19 17.48
N LEU A 95 0.41 22.27 17.41
CA LEU A 95 1.16 23.40 17.96
C LEU A 95 0.91 24.71 17.21
N SER A 96 0.53 24.62 15.93
CA SER A 96 0.27 25.81 15.13
C SER A 96 -1.18 26.30 15.21
N ILE A 97 -2.08 25.52 15.79
CA ILE A 97 -3.48 25.92 15.91
C ILE A 97 -3.64 26.86 17.10
N PRO A 98 -4.22 28.03 16.90
CA PRO A 98 -4.53 28.90 18.03
C PRO A 98 -5.66 28.29 18.84
N LEU A 99 -5.39 28.00 20.10
CA LEU A 99 -6.37 27.42 21.00
C LEU A 99 -6.74 28.41 22.03
N THR A 100 -8.01 28.54 22.27
CA THR A 100 -8.51 29.27 23.44
C THR A 100 -8.74 28.25 24.54
N LEU A 101 -7.95 28.37 25.60
CA LEU A 101 -8.12 27.50 26.73
C LEU A 101 -9.00 28.18 27.73
N SER A 102 -10.05 27.50 28.11
CA SER A 102 -10.95 27.98 29.10
C SER A 102 -10.93 27.02 30.28
N ALA A 103 -10.40 27.44 31.37
CA ALA A 103 -10.33 26.60 32.55
C ALA A 103 -11.47 26.95 33.50
N GLU A 104 -12.34 25.99 33.76
CA GLU A 104 -13.40 26.19 34.73
C GLU A 104 -13.00 25.59 36.02
N LEU A 105 -12.45 26.43 36.90
CA LEU A 105 -11.96 25.94 38.12
C LEU A 105 -13.00 25.74 39.15
N GLY A 106 -14.14 26.11 38.88
CA GLY A 106 -15.16 26.08 39.91
C GLY A 106 -16.08 24.91 39.94
N LYS A 107 -15.85 23.93 39.11
CA LYS A 107 -16.77 22.83 39.08
C LYS A 107 -16.33 21.76 39.97
N PRO A 108 -16.90 21.70 41.06
CA PRO A 108 -16.39 20.83 42.01
C PRO A 108 -16.70 19.43 41.80
N LYS A 109 -17.43 19.14 41.02
CA LYS A 109 -17.75 17.94 40.88
C LYS A 109 -17.00 17.17 40.14
N THR A 110 -16.22 17.31 39.84
CA THR A 110 -15.49 16.62 39.17
C THR A 110 -15.04 15.53 39.80
N SER A 111 -15.60 15.03 40.33
CA SER A 111 -15.30 13.98 40.83
C SER A 111 -14.71 13.15 40.06
N LEU A 112 -13.93 13.02 40.04
CA LEU A 112 -13.35 12.33 39.44
C LEU A 112 -13.31 11.15 39.68
N GLY A 113 -13.77 10.98 39.94
CA GLY A 113 -13.90 9.67 40.29
C GLY A 113 -13.36 8.84 39.34
#